data_b2c6cfb9db709c89c508c50a80543a4f
#
_entry.id   b2c6cfb9db709c89c508c50a80543a4f
#
_cell.length_a   1.000
_cell.length_b   1.000
_cell.length_c   1.000
_cell.angle_alpha   90.00
_cell.angle_beta   90.00
_cell.angle_gamma   90.00
#
_symmetry.space_group_name_H-M   'P 1'
#
loop_
_entity.id
_entity.type
_entity.pdbx_description
1 polymer ?
#
loop_
_entity_poly.entity_id
_entity_poly.type
_entity_poly.pdbx_seq_one_letter_code
_entity_poly.pdbx_strand_id
1 'polypeptide(L)'
;MFSESQQIWIVTNFRKEKGLAQLRRDFIHEYKPVNHKTVPNLKAFQRIITTFLKTGSVEGCKRKCGRKPLPDTKISEVKNHFETHPRSSLRKASCEIGLSVASVDKTLKKTLKFKPYRPTLVQTLKPEHLIARKAACANFLKQADGWQRKIIFSDEKWFTLLPHPNRKNDVVWSSNNPGNLCEVKQQGAVKVMAWVGFVGGRVLPIHWFDGSVTGDAYLKMLKDVVWPAVRGTKGLWFQQDGARVHTTNDDLDFLQEKFHGRVISNRLKLSWPAKSPDLNPMDFIFWGAAEAELFQKSRKTIPELKAIVETYAYRIPRDTLLRVANNFTERAKICNQEDGGHFEYLLKKILIF
;
A
#
# COMPACT_ATOMS: atom_id res chain seq x y z
N MET A 1 44.35 7.26 8.95
CA MET A 1 44.06 8.62 9.53
C MET A 1 44.83 8.67 10.84
N PHE A 2 45.49 9.78 11.19
CA PHE A 2 46.18 9.88 12.48
C PHE A 2 45.21 9.87 13.63
N SER A 3 45.52 9.17 14.73
CA SER A 3 44.82 9.35 15.99
C SER A 3 45.10 10.74 16.58
N GLU A 4 44.27 11.19 17.50
CA GLU A 4 44.47 12.48 18.19
C GLU A 4 45.84 12.51 18.89
N SER A 5 46.20 11.46 19.61
CA SER A 5 47.51 11.30 20.25
C SER A 5 48.68 11.39 19.27
N GLN A 6 48.55 10.81 18.09
CA GLN A 6 49.56 10.92 17.04
C GLN A 6 49.66 12.35 16.48
N GLN A 7 48.56 13.06 16.35
CA GLN A 7 48.56 14.45 15.91
C GLN A 7 49.21 15.36 16.93
N ILE A 8 48.90 15.16 18.21
CA ILE A 8 49.54 15.89 19.32
C ILE A 8 51.08 15.64 19.30
N TRP A 9 51.49 14.36 19.18
CA TRP A 9 52.90 14.00 19.12
C TRP A 9 53.65 14.72 17.97
N ILE A 10 53.02 14.77 16.77
CA ILE A 10 53.58 15.46 15.60
C ILE A 10 53.83 16.93 15.89
N VAL A 11 52.90 17.61 16.53
CA VAL A 11 52.98 19.03 16.82
C VAL A 11 54.00 19.32 17.90
N THR A 12 54.03 18.53 18.99
CA THR A 12 54.96 18.72 20.12
C THR A 12 56.43 18.40 19.76
N ASN A 13 56.65 17.48 18.81
CA ASN A 13 57.97 17.09 18.39
C ASN A 13 58.46 17.83 17.14
N PHE A 14 57.65 18.72 16.56
CA PHE A 14 58.08 19.50 15.40
C PHE A 14 59.08 20.59 15.80
N ARG A 15 60.27 20.50 15.24
CA ARG A 15 61.29 21.54 15.34
C ARG A 15 61.68 22.01 13.96
N LYS A 16 61.58 23.32 13.71
CA LYS A 16 61.91 23.93 12.40
C LYS A 16 63.30 23.56 11.89
N GLU A 17 64.23 23.49 12.79
CA GLU A 17 65.67 23.20 12.49
C GLU A 17 65.90 21.80 11.97
N LYS A 18 65.06 20.82 12.35
CA LYS A 18 65.22 19.43 11.97
C LYS A 18 64.40 19.04 10.71
N GLY A 19 63.47 19.86 10.32
CA GLY A 19 62.62 19.67 9.15
C GLY A 19 61.64 18.50 9.24
N LEU A 20 60.67 18.45 8.29
CA LEU A 20 59.58 17.44 8.24
C LEU A 20 60.07 16.03 7.97
N ALA A 21 61.20 15.88 7.25
CA ALA A 21 61.72 14.57 6.92
C ALA A 21 62.28 13.85 8.15
N GLN A 22 62.93 14.59 9.05
CA GLN A 22 63.40 14.04 10.31
C GLN A 22 62.22 13.72 11.24
N LEU A 23 61.26 14.63 11.40
CA LEU A 23 60.05 14.38 12.16
C LEU A 23 59.33 13.12 11.71
N ARG A 24 59.27 12.85 10.40
CA ARG A 24 58.65 11.62 9.89
C ARG A 24 59.48 10.36 10.24
N ARG A 25 60.80 10.44 10.25
CA ARG A 25 61.66 9.32 10.71
C ARG A 25 61.44 9.03 12.19
N ASP A 26 61.41 10.07 13.01
CA ASP A 26 61.20 9.95 14.44
C ASP A 26 59.81 9.37 14.75
N PHE A 27 58.82 9.78 13.99
CA PHE A 27 57.43 9.21 14.10
C PHE A 27 57.40 7.73 13.76
N ILE A 28 58.11 7.31 12.70
CA ILE A 28 58.21 5.89 12.32
C ILE A 28 58.89 5.07 13.41
N HIS A 29 59.93 5.62 14.02
CA HIS A 29 60.65 4.96 15.08
C HIS A 29 59.78 4.80 16.34
N GLU A 30 59.00 5.80 16.70
CA GLU A 30 58.11 5.81 17.87
C GLU A 30 56.92 4.86 17.71
N TYR A 31 56.22 4.99 16.60
CA TYR A 31 54.95 4.27 16.41
C TYR A 31 55.08 2.94 15.67
N LYS A 32 56.27 2.56 15.17
CA LYS A 32 56.60 1.28 14.49
C LYS A 32 55.44 0.74 13.61
N PRO A 33 54.99 1.48 12.59
CA PRO A 33 53.84 1.07 11.77
C PRO A 33 54.15 -0.24 11.05
N VAL A 34 53.23 -1.17 11.12
CA VAL A 34 53.37 -2.57 10.62
C VAL A 34 53.59 -2.65 9.09
N ASN A 35 53.24 -1.58 8.34
CA ASN A 35 53.40 -1.57 6.89
C ASN A 35 53.77 -0.18 6.39
N HIS A 36 54.74 -0.10 5.41
CA HIS A 36 55.18 1.13 4.78
C HIS A 36 54.03 1.93 4.11
N LYS A 37 52.96 1.28 3.67
CA LYS A 37 51.77 1.93 3.09
C LYS A 37 50.92 2.68 4.15
N THR A 38 51.08 2.37 5.42
CA THR A 38 50.38 3.03 6.52
C THR A 38 51.09 4.25 7.07
N VAL A 39 52.35 4.49 6.65
CA VAL A 39 53.11 5.67 7.06
C VAL A 39 52.63 6.89 6.28
N PRO A 40 52.10 7.90 6.94
CA PRO A 40 51.61 9.08 6.23
C PRO A 40 52.75 9.83 5.50
N ASN A 41 52.38 10.47 4.39
CA ASN A 41 53.33 11.27 3.61
C ASN A 41 53.65 12.62 4.28
N LEU A 42 54.74 13.26 3.87
CA LEU A 42 55.18 14.54 4.43
C LEU A 42 54.12 15.64 4.35
N LYS A 43 53.26 15.64 3.32
CA LYS A 43 52.16 16.61 3.19
C LYS A 43 51.12 16.48 4.32
N ALA A 44 50.92 15.27 4.85
CA ALA A 44 50.01 15.05 5.97
C ALA A 44 50.55 15.63 7.28
N PHE A 45 51.86 15.47 7.53
CA PHE A 45 52.54 16.11 8.67
C PHE A 45 52.48 17.63 8.55
N GLN A 46 52.84 18.20 7.41
CA GLN A 46 52.78 19.61 7.15
C GLN A 46 51.35 20.19 7.39
N ARG A 47 50.31 19.47 6.96
CA ARG A 47 48.95 19.88 7.15
C ARG A 47 48.57 19.98 8.63
N ILE A 48 48.92 18.98 9.45
CA ILE A 48 48.65 18.99 10.88
C ILE A 48 49.34 20.16 11.54
N ILE A 49 50.64 20.38 11.29
CA ILE A 49 51.41 21.47 11.85
C ILE A 49 50.83 22.83 11.42
N THR A 50 50.54 23.02 10.15
CA THR A 50 49.95 24.25 9.64
C THR A 50 48.57 24.53 10.26
N THR A 51 47.77 23.48 10.46
CA THR A 51 46.45 23.60 11.11
C THR A 51 46.63 24.03 12.56
N PHE A 52 47.52 23.40 13.30
CA PHE A 52 47.81 23.77 14.71
C PHE A 52 48.33 25.18 14.83
N LEU A 53 49.26 25.59 14.02
CA LEU A 53 49.82 26.95 14.01
C LEU A 53 48.78 28.04 13.71
N LYS A 54 47.73 27.67 12.94
CA LYS A 54 46.62 28.60 12.61
C LYS A 54 45.51 28.62 13.64
N THR A 55 45.25 27.51 14.32
CA THR A 55 44.02 27.33 15.11
C THR A 55 44.29 27.06 16.59
N GLY A 56 45.54 26.75 16.96
CA GLY A 56 45.89 26.32 18.32
C GLY A 56 45.39 24.91 18.67
N SER A 57 44.80 24.17 17.71
CA SER A 57 44.22 22.86 17.95
C SER A 57 44.66 21.85 16.88
N VAL A 58 44.88 20.61 17.30
CA VAL A 58 45.11 19.47 16.38
C VAL A 58 43.82 18.95 15.77
N GLU A 59 42.68 19.21 16.39
CA GLU A 59 41.38 18.99 15.75
C GLU A 59 41.27 19.93 14.55
N GLY A 60 41.26 19.33 13.37
CA GLY A 60 40.98 20.10 12.16
C GLY A 60 39.68 20.89 12.36
N CYS A 61 39.70 22.18 12.01
CA CYS A 61 38.46 22.95 11.95
C CYS A 61 37.42 22.08 11.24
N LYS A 62 36.44 21.55 11.98
CA LYS A 62 35.21 20.99 11.38
C LYS A 62 34.66 22.13 10.55
N ARG A 63 35.03 22.12 9.24
CA ARG A 63 34.45 23.09 8.32
C ARG A 63 32.94 22.97 8.51
N LYS A 64 32.30 23.99 9.04
CA LYS A 64 30.85 24.20 8.95
C LYS A 64 30.50 24.47 7.48
N CYS A 65 30.99 23.60 6.57
CA CYS A 65 30.71 23.62 5.15
C CYS A 65 29.43 22.81 4.89
N GLY A 66 28.34 23.14 5.60
CA GLY A 66 27.01 22.80 5.15
C GLY A 66 26.64 23.72 3.99
N ARG A 67 25.93 23.19 2.98
CA ARG A 67 25.29 24.01 1.94
C ARG A 67 24.46 25.09 2.66
N LYS A 68 24.62 26.38 2.28
CA LYS A 68 23.86 27.48 2.86
C LYS A 68 22.36 27.13 2.90
N PRO A 69 21.66 27.40 4.00
CA PRO A 69 20.21 27.23 4.06
C PRO A 69 19.54 27.98 2.90
N LEU A 70 18.42 27.48 2.44
CA LEU A 70 17.62 28.17 1.42
C LEU A 70 17.08 29.46 2.06
N PRO A 71 17.13 30.63 1.36
CA PRO A 71 16.55 31.88 1.86
C PRO A 71 15.05 31.72 2.16
N ASP A 72 14.55 32.42 3.18
CA ASP A 72 13.15 32.38 3.60
C ASP A 72 12.20 32.82 2.48
N THR A 73 12.63 33.76 1.64
CA THR A 73 11.88 34.14 0.43
C THR A 73 11.62 32.95 -0.49
N LYS A 74 12.61 32.11 -0.76
CA LYS A 74 12.45 30.93 -1.58
C LYS A 74 11.63 29.83 -0.90
N ILE A 75 11.69 29.74 0.43
CA ILE A 75 10.82 28.82 1.20
C ILE A 75 9.36 29.26 1.07
N SER A 76 9.10 30.57 1.16
CA SER A 76 7.77 31.15 1.00
C SER A 76 7.24 30.98 -0.45
N GLU A 77 8.07 31.13 -1.48
CA GLU A 77 7.70 30.86 -2.85
C GLU A 77 7.26 29.40 -3.05
N VAL A 78 8.02 28.43 -2.49
CA VAL A 78 7.65 27.01 -2.54
C VAL A 78 6.33 26.77 -1.82
N LYS A 79 6.12 27.36 -0.65
CA LYS A 79 4.88 27.26 0.12
C LYS A 79 3.70 27.77 -0.70
N ASN A 80 3.76 29.00 -1.15
CA ASN A 80 2.69 29.65 -1.92
C ASN A 80 2.35 28.88 -3.21
N HIS A 81 3.38 28.39 -3.92
CA HIS A 81 3.16 27.58 -5.12
C HIS A 81 2.28 26.34 -4.85
N PHE A 82 2.57 25.57 -3.78
CA PHE A 82 1.81 24.35 -3.47
C PHE A 82 0.49 24.61 -2.73
N GLU A 83 0.35 25.76 -2.06
CA GLU A 83 -0.96 26.19 -1.52
C GLU A 83 -1.92 26.60 -2.64
N THR A 84 -1.41 27.29 -3.69
CA THR A 84 -2.19 27.71 -4.85
C THR A 84 -2.39 26.57 -5.86
N HIS A 85 -1.38 25.70 -6.03
CA HIS A 85 -1.40 24.61 -7.01
C HIS A 85 -1.07 23.26 -6.33
N PRO A 86 -1.94 22.72 -5.46
CA PRO A 86 -1.64 21.54 -4.64
C PRO A 86 -1.39 20.25 -5.45
N ARG A 87 -1.80 20.22 -6.72
CA ARG A 87 -1.55 19.09 -7.64
C ARG A 87 -0.32 19.27 -8.54
N SER A 88 0.45 20.34 -8.35
CA SER A 88 1.67 20.59 -9.14
C SER A 88 2.71 19.50 -8.89
N SER A 89 3.43 19.10 -9.93
CA SER A 89 4.56 18.19 -9.78
C SER A 89 5.80 18.93 -9.25
N LEU A 90 6.69 18.20 -8.57
CA LEU A 90 7.95 18.78 -8.10
C LEU A 90 8.80 19.34 -9.25
N ARG A 91 8.75 18.72 -10.45
CA ARG A 91 9.48 19.20 -11.63
C ARG A 91 8.90 20.52 -12.14
N LYS A 92 7.57 20.66 -12.19
CA LYS A 92 6.92 21.91 -12.61
C LYS A 92 7.26 23.03 -11.63
N ALA A 93 7.09 22.81 -10.34
CA ALA A 93 7.46 23.76 -9.29
C ALA A 93 8.96 24.14 -9.34
N SER A 94 9.84 23.19 -9.60
CA SER A 94 11.28 23.40 -9.76
C SER A 94 11.56 24.39 -10.92
N CYS A 95 10.92 24.21 -12.06
CA CYS A 95 11.07 25.11 -13.22
C CYS A 95 10.54 26.53 -12.93
N GLU A 96 9.35 26.64 -12.33
CA GLU A 96 8.70 27.93 -12.09
C GLU A 96 9.40 28.76 -10.98
N ILE A 97 9.92 28.11 -9.95
CA ILE A 97 10.58 28.78 -8.80
C ILE A 97 12.09 28.97 -9.04
N GLY A 98 12.67 28.28 -10.04
CA GLY A 98 14.11 28.32 -10.31
C GLY A 98 14.94 27.60 -9.25
N LEU A 99 14.43 26.53 -8.66
CA LEU A 99 15.13 25.68 -7.67
C LEU A 99 15.33 24.27 -8.23
N SER A 100 16.32 23.54 -7.72
CA SER A 100 16.42 22.12 -8.07
C SER A 100 15.26 21.33 -7.48
N VAL A 101 14.84 20.24 -8.17
CA VAL A 101 13.78 19.32 -7.69
C VAL A 101 14.08 18.81 -6.29
N ALA A 102 15.35 18.47 -6.00
CA ALA A 102 15.78 18.02 -4.67
C ALA A 102 15.62 19.10 -3.60
N SER A 103 15.86 20.39 -3.96
CA SER A 103 15.65 21.51 -3.03
C SER A 103 14.17 21.73 -2.73
N VAL A 104 13.31 21.67 -3.76
CA VAL A 104 11.85 21.75 -3.61
C VAL A 104 11.34 20.60 -2.73
N ASP A 105 11.72 19.38 -3.01
CA ASP A 105 11.30 18.18 -2.23
C ASP A 105 11.75 18.28 -0.76
N LYS A 106 13.01 18.66 -0.53
CA LYS A 106 13.54 18.86 0.82
C LYS A 106 12.78 19.96 1.56
N THR A 107 12.51 21.10 0.91
CA THR A 107 11.78 22.22 1.50
C THR A 107 10.36 21.80 1.89
N LEU A 108 9.62 21.13 0.99
CA LEU A 108 8.29 20.63 1.27
C LEU A 108 8.27 19.66 2.47
N LYS A 109 9.12 18.60 2.41
CA LYS A 109 9.07 17.54 3.41
C LYS A 109 9.74 17.88 4.73
N LYS A 110 10.90 18.54 4.68
CA LYS A 110 11.71 18.79 5.89
C LYS A 110 11.38 20.13 6.56
N THR A 111 11.21 21.21 5.78
CA THR A 111 10.98 22.55 6.29
C THR A 111 9.49 22.82 6.51
N LEU A 112 8.68 22.65 5.47
CA LEU A 112 7.25 22.94 5.51
C LEU A 112 6.38 21.78 6.05
N LYS A 113 6.96 20.58 6.20
CA LYS A 113 6.26 19.37 6.71
C LYS A 113 5.06 18.94 5.86
N PHE A 114 5.03 19.30 4.57
CA PHE A 114 4.00 18.85 3.66
C PHE A 114 4.13 17.36 3.40
N LYS A 115 2.99 16.67 3.27
CA LYS A 115 2.92 15.25 2.96
C LYS A 115 2.21 15.06 1.62
N PRO A 116 2.71 14.20 0.72
CA PRO A 116 2.03 13.89 -0.51
C PRO A 116 0.84 12.96 -0.23
N TYR A 117 -0.37 13.47 -0.42
CA TYR A 117 -1.60 12.66 -0.36
C TYR A 117 -1.96 12.22 -1.77
N ARG A 118 -2.28 10.94 -1.94
CA ARG A 118 -2.72 10.39 -3.23
C ARG A 118 -4.24 10.35 -3.26
N PRO A 119 -4.90 10.92 -4.30
CA PRO A 119 -6.33 10.75 -4.47
C PRO A 119 -6.68 9.27 -4.63
N THR A 120 -7.70 8.82 -3.93
CA THR A 120 -8.29 7.50 -4.12
C THR A 120 -9.40 7.60 -5.16
N LEU A 121 -9.41 6.69 -6.13
CA LEU A 121 -10.53 6.59 -7.06
C LEU A 121 -11.70 5.94 -6.35
N VAL A 122 -12.81 6.66 -6.30
CA VAL A 122 -14.04 6.20 -5.68
C VAL A 122 -15.21 6.29 -6.67
N GLN A 123 -16.26 5.51 -6.43
CA GLN A 123 -17.47 5.59 -7.25
C GLN A 123 -18.25 6.88 -6.94
N THR A 124 -18.84 7.48 -7.94
CA THR A 124 -19.71 8.66 -7.73
C THR A 124 -20.95 8.24 -6.93
N LEU A 125 -21.17 8.88 -5.79
CA LEU A 125 -22.36 8.74 -4.96
C LEU A 125 -23.33 9.88 -5.25
N LYS A 126 -24.59 9.53 -5.48
CA LYS A 126 -25.69 10.47 -5.57
C LYS A 126 -26.33 10.64 -4.19
N PRO A 127 -27.14 11.70 -3.94
CA PRO A 127 -27.80 11.90 -2.65
C PRO A 127 -28.61 10.69 -2.17
N GLU A 128 -29.35 10.03 -3.07
CA GLU A 128 -30.09 8.82 -2.75
C GLU A 128 -29.19 7.67 -2.24
N HIS A 129 -27.97 7.54 -2.80
CA HIS A 129 -27.01 6.54 -2.34
C HIS A 129 -26.50 6.83 -0.93
N LEU A 130 -26.24 8.10 -0.59
CA LEU A 130 -25.80 8.52 0.74
C LEU A 130 -26.84 8.13 1.81
N ILE A 131 -28.11 8.47 1.55
CA ILE A 131 -29.23 8.15 2.43
C ILE A 131 -29.37 6.64 2.62
N ALA A 132 -29.34 5.87 1.51
CA ALA A 132 -29.48 4.42 1.57
C ALA A 132 -28.30 3.75 2.30
N ARG A 133 -27.07 4.22 2.08
CA ARG A 133 -25.87 3.72 2.74
C ARG A 133 -25.90 3.98 4.25
N LYS A 134 -26.24 5.20 4.66
CA LYS A 134 -26.41 5.57 6.08
C LYS A 134 -27.47 4.71 6.75
N ALA A 135 -28.66 4.58 6.14
CA ALA A 135 -29.76 3.79 6.67
C ALA A 135 -29.40 2.29 6.79
N ALA A 136 -28.76 1.73 5.77
CA ALA A 136 -28.30 0.34 5.78
C ALA A 136 -27.27 0.11 6.90
N CYS A 137 -26.25 0.97 7.02
CA CYS A 137 -25.25 0.88 8.08
C CYS A 137 -25.86 0.99 9.47
N ALA A 138 -26.79 1.92 9.68
CA ALA A 138 -27.53 2.03 10.94
C ALA A 138 -28.28 0.73 11.28
N ASN A 139 -28.86 0.05 10.28
CA ASN A 139 -29.56 -1.22 10.49
C ASN A 139 -28.58 -2.39 10.73
N PHE A 140 -27.41 -2.40 10.11
CA PHE A 140 -26.36 -3.38 10.38
C PHE A 140 -25.85 -3.26 11.83
N LEU A 141 -25.72 -2.04 12.34
CA LEU A 141 -25.25 -1.79 13.72
C LEU A 141 -26.27 -2.15 14.80
N LYS A 142 -27.55 -2.32 14.45
CA LYS A 142 -28.60 -2.79 15.38
C LYS A 142 -28.58 -4.31 15.58
N GLN A 143 -27.81 -5.04 14.78
CA GLN A 143 -27.74 -6.50 14.90
C GLN A 143 -26.91 -6.90 16.13
N ALA A 144 -27.14 -8.14 16.60
CA ALA A 144 -26.44 -8.67 17.77
C ALA A 144 -24.92 -8.72 17.56
N ASP A 145 -24.15 -8.58 18.64
CA ASP A 145 -22.69 -8.67 18.60
C ASP A 145 -22.23 -9.99 18.01
N GLY A 146 -21.24 -9.91 17.12
CA GLY A 146 -20.69 -11.06 16.45
C GLY A 146 -21.51 -11.60 15.28
N TRP A 147 -22.68 -11.02 14.97
CA TRP A 147 -23.52 -11.45 13.84
C TRP A 147 -22.80 -11.41 12.50
N GLN A 148 -21.87 -10.44 12.32
CA GLN A 148 -21.07 -10.30 11.11
C GLN A 148 -20.21 -11.54 10.81
N ARG A 149 -19.88 -12.33 11.82
CA ARG A 149 -19.16 -13.61 11.65
C ARG A 149 -20.05 -14.71 11.08
N LYS A 150 -21.35 -14.50 11.10
CA LYS A 150 -22.37 -15.40 10.54
C LYS A 150 -22.85 -14.96 9.16
N ILE A 151 -22.35 -13.84 8.63
CA ILE A 151 -22.67 -13.39 7.28
C ILE A 151 -21.82 -14.16 6.29
N ILE A 152 -22.45 -14.73 5.30
CA ILE A 152 -21.82 -15.18 4.05
C ILE A 152 -21.64 -13.91 3.21
N PHE A 153 -20.46 -13.34 3.23
CA PHE A 153 -20.10 -12.25 2.31
C PHE A 153 -19.79 -12.86 0.96
N SER A 154 -20.43 -12.39 -0.07
CA SER A 154 -20.24 -12.94 -1.43
C SER A 154 -20.20 -11.85 -2.49
N ASP A 155 -19.57 -12.19 -3.61
CA ASP A 155 -19.46 -11.34 -4.79
C ASP A 155 -18.97 -12.12 -6.00
N GLU A 156 -19.11 -11.52 -7.20
CA GLU A 156 -18.62 -12.06 -8.46
C GLU A 156 -17.56 -11.15 -9.08
N LYS A 157 -16.55 -11.78 -9.68
CA LYS A 157 -15.50 -11.07 -10.39
C LYS A 157 -15.06 -11.77 -11.66
N TRP A 158 -14.87 -10.97 -12.71
CA TRP A 158 -14.18 -11.40 -13.91
C TRP A 158 -12.67 -11.46 -13.69
N PHE A 159 -12.08 -12.61 -13.94
CA PHE A 159 -10.64 -12.79 -14.06
C PHE A 159 -10.25 -12.93 -15.51
N THR A 160 -9.22 -12.20 -15.94
CA THR A 160 -8.66 -12.28 -17.28
C THR A 160 -7.42 -13.15 -17.30
N LEU A 161 -7.25 -13.93 -18.37
CA LEU A 161 -6.08 -14.79 -18.53
C LEU A 161 -4.78 -13.95 -18.55
N LEU A 162 -4.82 -12.79 -19.17
CA LEU A 162 -3.74 -11.81 -19.14
C LEU A 162 -4.07 -10.73 -18.10
N PRO A 163 -3.32 -10.62 -17.01
CA PRO A 163 -3.55 -9.59 -16.01
C PRO A 163 -3.21 -8.22 -16.56
N HIS A 164 -3.92 -7.23 -16.07
CA HIS A 164 -3.48 -5.85 -16.25
C HIS A 164 -2.42 -5.52 -15.20
N PRO A 165 -1.28 -4.92 -15.62
CA PRO A 165 -0.26 -4.52 -14.67
C PRO A 165 -0.82 -3.50 -13.68
N ASN A 166 -0.52 -3.69 -12.41
CA ASN A 166 -0.81 -2.70 -11.39
C ASN A 166 0.26 -1.62 -11.41
N ARG A 167 0.15 -0.62 -12.28
CA ARG A 167 1.12 0.47 -12.48
C ARG A 167 1.59 1.18 -11.21
N LYS A 168 0.91 0.97 -10.09
CA LYS A 168 1.32 1.55 -8.79
C LYS A 168 2.37 0.71 -8.08
N ASN A 169 2.34 -0.59 -8.27
CA ASN A 169 3.16 -1.55 -7.54
C ASN A 169 4.11 -2.35 -8.43
N ASP A 170 3.81 -2.44 -9.74
CA ASP A 170 4.62 -3.21 -10.68
C ASP A 170 5.79 -2.36 -11.16
N VAL A 171 6.95 -2.66 -10.63
CA VAL A 171 8.21 -2.01 -10.98
C VAL A 171 9.26 -3.08 -11.28
N VAL A 172 10.03 -2.87 -12.32
CA VAL A 172 11.19 -3.70 -12.64
C VAL A 172 12.45 -3.03 -12.10
N TRP A 173 13.13 -3.70 -11.18
CA TRP A 173 14.43 -3.26 -10.68
C TRP A 173 15.52 -3.82 -11.58
N SER A 174 16.32 -2.95 -12.18
CA SER A 174 17.42 -3.32 -13.05
C SER A 174 18.59 -2.35 -12.90
N SER A 175 19.81 -2.85 -13.05
CA SER A 175 21.02 -2.02 -13.07
C SER A 175 21.12 -1.15 -14.34
N ASN A 176 20.51 -1.60 -15.44
CA ASN A 176 20.44 -0.89 -16.71
C ASN A 176 18.96 -0.68 -17.08
N ASN A 177 18.67 0.38 -17.84
CA ASN A 177 17.33 0.57 -18.36
C ASN A 177 16.95 -0.64 -19.23
N PRO A 178 15.94 -1.45 -18.85
CA PRO A 178 15.54 -2.64 -19.59
C PRO A 178 14.91 -2.31 -20.96
N GLY A 179 14.80 -1.04 -21.33
CA GLY A 179 14.26 -0.60 -22.61
C GLY A 179 12.74 -0.61 -22.62
N ASN A 180 12.15 -1.35 -23.56
CA ASN A 180 10.72 -1.35 -23.79
C ASN A 180 9.98 -2.25 -22.79
N LEU A 181 9.54 -1.69 -21.66
CA LEU A 181 8.64 -2.34 -20.70
C LEU A 181 7.17 -2.10 -21.09
N CYS A 182 6.80 -2.51 -22.30
CA CYS A 182 5.43 -2.39 -22.76
C CYS A 182 4.69 -3.70 -22.53
N GLU A 183 3.59 -3.65 -21.78
CA GLU A 183 2.63 -4.73 -21.68
C GLU A 183 1.48 -4.50 -22.65
N VAL A 184 1.15 -5.52 -23.42
CA VAL A 184 0.10 -5.46 -24.43
C VAL A 184 -1.25 -5.66 -23.76
N LYS A 185 -2.11 -4.64 -23.82
CA LYS A 185 -3.52 -4.78 -23.46
C LYS A 185 -4.26 -5.45 -24.63
N GLN A 186 -4.55 -6.74 -24.52
CA GLN A 186 -5.37 -7.42 -25.51
C GLN A 186 -6.85 -7.04 -25.37
N GLN A 187 -7.46 -6.57 -26.46
CA GLN A 187 -8.90 -6.49 -26.56
C GLN A 187 -9.47 -7.91 -26.73
N GLY A 188 -10.55 -8.24 -25.99
CA GLY A 188 -11.14 -9.57 -26.06
C GLY A 188 -10.37 -10.67 -25.33
N ALA A 189 -9.54 -10.31 -24.34
CA ALA A 189 -8.83 -11.30 -23.53
C ALA A 189 -9.79 -12.37 -22.98
N VAL A 190 -9.38 -13.62 -23.07
CA VAL A 190 -10.10 -14.74 -22.47
C VAL A 190 -10.29 -14.48 -20.98
N LYS A 191 -11.53 -14.59 -20.51
CA LYS A 191 -11.90 -14.29 -19.13
C LYS A 191 -12.87 -15.33 -18.60
N VAL A 192 -12.88 -15.50 -17.29
CA VAL A 192 -13.81 -16.37 -16.58
C VAL A 192 -14.34 -15.63 -15.36
N MET A 193 -15.63 -15.86 -15.03
CA MET A 193 -16.23 -15.24 -13.85
C MET A 193 -16.25 -16.23 -12.71
N ALA A 194 -15.80 -15.79 -11.54
CA ALA A 194 -15.88 -16.54 -10.30
C ALA A 194 -16.92 -15.91 -9.38
N TRP A 195 -17.72 -16.74 -8.73
CA TRP A 195 -18.40 -16.40 -7.49
C TRP A 195 -17.56 -16.90 -6.33
N VAL A 196 -17.34 -16.05 -5.34
CA VAL A 196 -16.64 -16.42 -4.10
C VAL A 196 -17.43 -15.91 -2.90
N GLY A 197 -17.53 -16.75 -1.90
CA GLY A 197 -18.09 -16.37 -0.61
C GLY A 197 -17.25 -16.88 0.55
N PHE A 198 -17.28 -16.16 1.69
CA PHE A 198 -16.69 -16.66 2.92
C PHE A 198 -17.58 -16.38 4.13
N VAL A 199 -17.48 -17.23 5.15
CA VAL A 199 -18.24 -17.11 6.40
C VAL A 199 -17.49 -17.76 7.56
N GLY A 200 -17.53 -17.14 8.72
CA GLY A 200 -17.05 -17.76 9.95
C GLY A 200 -15.58 -18.22 9.90
N GLY A 201 -14.74 -17.56 9.12
CA GLY A 201 -13.33 -17.90 9.01
C GLY A 201 -13.02 -19.02 8.00
N ARG A 202 -13.93 -19.34 7.08
CA ARG A 202 -13.70 -20.25 5.96
C ARG A 202 -14.20 -19.66 4.65
N VAL A 203 -13.52 -19.96 3.55
CA VAL A 203 -13.98 -19.70 2.19
C VAL A 203 -14.89 -20.85 1.77
N LEU A 204 -15.99 -20.53 1.11
CA LEU A 204 -16.90 -21.51 0.53
C LEU A 204 -16.32 -22.04 -0.80
N PRO A 205 -16.84 -23.17 -1.32
CA PRO A 205 -16.46 -23.64 -2.64
C PRO A 205 -16.66 -22.56 -3.70
N ILE A 206 -15.60 -22.26 -4.45
CA ILE A 206 -15.64 -21.27 -5.52
C ILE A 206 -16.45 -21.83 -6.69
N HIS A 207 -17.37 -21.02 -7.20
CA HIS A 207 -18.09 -21.38 -8.42
C HIS A 207 -17.56 -20.58 -9.61
N TRP A 208 -17.32 -21.27 -10.72
CA TRP A 208 -16.87 -20.67 -11.97
C TRP A 208 -17.99 -20.75 -13.00
N PHE A 209 -18.44 -19.57 -13.45
CA PHE A 209 -19.49 -19.52 -14.45
C PHE A 209 -18.95 -19.74 -15.86
N ASP A 210 -19.70 -20.47 -16.66
CA ASP A 210 -19.44 -20.63 -18.09
C ASP A 210 -20.15 -19.50 -18.85
N GLY A 211 -19.44 -18.39 -19.07
CA GLY A 211 -19.96 -17.21 -19.75
C GLY A 211 -20.56 -16.16 -18.81
N SER A 212 -21.61 -15.49 -19.26
CA SER A 212 -22.29 -14.45 -18.49
C SER A 212 -23.23 -15.04 -17.45
N VAL A 213 -23.30 -14.43 -16.28
CA VAL A 213 -24.24 -14.86 -15.23
C VAL A 213 -25.65 -14.45 -15.60
N THR A 214 -26.55 -15.42 -15.65
CA THR A 214 -27.99 -15.24 -15.73
C THR A 214 -28.65 -15.55 -14.40
N GLY A 215 -29.92 -15.15 -14.19
CA GLY A 215 -30.66 -15.51 -12.98
C GLY A 215 -30.70 -17.03 -12.75
N ASP A 216 -31.00 -17.82 -13.80
CA ASP A 216 -31.02 -19.27 -13.72
C ASP A 216 -29.66 -19.85 -13.31
N ALA A 217 -28.56 -19.35 -13.91
CA ALA A 217 -27.23 -19.82 -13.58
C ALA A 217 -26.87 -19.45 -12.12
N TYR A 218 -27.30 -18.28 -11.66
CA TYR A 218 -27.11 -17.85 -10.28
C TYR A 218 -27.91 -18.71 -9.30
N LEU A 219 -29.18 -18.92 -9.56
CA LEU A 219 -30.05 -19.81 -8.76
C LEU A 219 -29.49 -21.24 -8.71
N LYS A 220 -29.02 -21.74 -9.83
CA LYS A 220 -28.38 -23.07 -9.90
C LYS A 220 -27.15 -23.13 -9.00
N MET A 221 -26.28 -22.13 -9.05
CA MET A 221 -25.11 -22.02 -8.16
C MET A 221 -25.53 -21.98 -6.69
N LEU A 222 -26.56 -21.21 -6.34
CA LEU A 222 -27.09 -21.16 -4.96
C LEU A 222 -27.56 -22.54 -4.48
N LYS A 223 -28.26 -23.29 -5.35
CA LYS A 223 -28.81 -24.64 -5.05
C LYS A 223 -27.74 -25.71 -4.96
N ASP A 224 -26.81 -25.73 -5.92
CA ASP A 224 -25.87 -26.83 -6.13
C ASP A 224 -24.53 -26.63 -5.36
N VAL A 225 -24.15 -25.40 -5.09
CA VAL A 225 -22.84 -25.08 -4.48
C VAL A 225 -23.00 -24.45 -3.09
N VAL A 226 -23.74 -23.34 -3.01
CA VAL A 226 -23.77 -22.55 -1.76
C VAL A 226 -24.55 -23.29 -0.68
N TRP A 227 -25.80 -23.67 -0.96
CA TRP A 227 -26.66 -24.31 0.04
C TRP A 227 -26.07 -25.61 0.59
N PRO A 228 -25.59 -26.56 -0.22
CA PRO A 228 -24.95 -27.77 0.29
C PRO A 228 -23.76 -27.49 1.23
N ALA A 229 -22.96 -26.46 0.92
CA ALA A 229 -21.79 -26.09 1.71
C ALA A 229 -22.11 -25.48 3.08
N VAL A 230 -23.35 -24.97 3.28
CA VAL A 230 -23.72 -24.22 4.49
C VAL A 230 -24.94 -24.77 5.25
N ARG A 231 -25.72 -25.65 4.68
CA ARG A 231 -26.99 -26.18 5.24
C ARG A 231 -26.86 -26.77 6.65
N GLY A 232 -25.67 -27.27 7.02
CA GLY A 232 -25.39 -27.80 8.37
C GLY A 232 -25.11 -26.71 9.42
N THR A 233 -25.01 -25.44 9.03
CA THR A 233 -24.66 -24.34 9.95
C THR A 233 -25.87 -23.46 10.21
N LYS A 234 -26.32 -23.40 11.47
CA LYS A 234 -27.51 -22.61 11.85
C LYS A 234 -27.18 -21.12 12.02
N GLY A 235 -28.18 -20.28 11.73
CA GLY A 235 -28.14 -18.84 12.03
C GLY A 235 -27.29 -18.02 11.07
N LEU A 236 -26.96 -18.56 9.93
CA LEU A 236 -26.23 -17.83 8.88
C LEU A 236 -27.12 -16.77 8.21
N TRP A 237 -26.45 -15.70 7.80
CA TRP A 237 -26.98 -14.67 6.93
C TRP A 237 -26.35 -14.79 5.55
N PHE A 238 -27.12 -14.52 4.51
CA PHE A 238 -26.57 -14.46 3.15
C PHE A 238 -26.55 -13.01 2.67
N GLN A 239 -25.41 -12.52 2.19
CA GLN A 239 -25.27 -11.20 1.63
C GLN A 239 -25.00 -11.30 0.13
N GLN A 240 -25.73 -10.52 -0.64
CA GLN A 240 -25.50 -10.28 -2.07
C GLN A 240 -25.73 -8.82 -2.41
N ASP A 241 -25.17 -8.34 -3.51
CA ASP A 241 -25.41 -7.01 -4.02
C ASP A 241 -26.77 -6.87 -4.73
N GLY A 242 -27.02 -5.68 -5.29
CA GLY A 242 -28.28 -5.36 -5.96
C GLY A 242 -28.27 -5.62 -7.48
N ALA A 243 -27.41 -6.49 -7.99
CA ALA A 243 -27.41 -6.83 -9.41
C ALA A 243 -28.75 -7.47 -9.82
N ARG A 244 -29.22 -7.19 -11.03
CA ARG A 244 -30.53 -7.70 -11.51
C ARG A 244 -30.64 -9.20 -11.46
N VAL A 245 -29.54 -9.89 -11.77
CA VAL A 245 -29.47 -11.34 -11.75
C VAL A 245 -29.57 -11.95 -10.35
N HIS A 246 -29.34 -11.18 -9.30
CA HIS A 246 -29.43 -11.60 -7.89
C HIS A 246 -30.77 -11.27 -7.25
N THR A 247 -31.63 -10.57 -7.95
CA THR A 247 -32.91 -10.05 -7.39
C THR A 247 -34.11 -10.55 -8.16
N THR A 248 -34.00 -11.69 -8.85
CA THR A 248 -35.16 -12.40 -9.39
C THR A 248 -36.05 -12.89 -8.23
N ASN A 249 -37.34 -13.10 -8.47
CA ASN A 249 -38.21 -13.61 -7.42
C ASN A 249 -37.75 -15.01 -6.96
N ASP A 250 -37.40 -15.88 -7.88
CA ASP A 250 -36.96 -17.25 -7.58
C ASP A 250 -35.68 -17.28 -6.71
N ASP A 251 -34.72 -16.38 -6.97
CA ASP A 251 -33.52 -16.26 -6.14
C ASP A 251 -33.86 -15.81 -4.71
N LEU A 252 -34.69 -14.77 -4.62
CA LEU A 252 -35.06 -14.21 -3.33
C LEU A 252 -35.92 -15.17 -2.51
N ASP A 253 -36.87 -15.88 -3.15
CA ASP A 253 -37.72 -16.87 -2.50
C ASP A 253 -36.88 -18.05 -2.00
N PHE A 254 -35.97 -18.56 -2.82
CA PHE A 254 -35.03 -19.60 -2.41
C PHE A 254 -34.18 -19.17 -1.21
N LEU A 255 -33.58 -17.98 -1.28
CA LEU A 255 -32.74 -17.47 -0.19
C LEU A 255 -33.55 -17.22 1.09
N GLN A 256 -34.74 -16.65 1.00
CA GLN A 256 -35.58 -16.41 2.17
C GLN A 256 -36.03 -17.71 2.84
N GLU A 257 -36.38 -18.72 2.05
CA GLU A 257 -36.71 -20.06 2.56
C GLU A 257 -35.50 -20.68 3.29
N LYS A 258 -34.36 -20.78 2.60
CA LYS A 258 -33.18 -21.52 3.10
C LYS A 258 -32.49 -20.80 4.26
N PHE A 259 -32.47 -19.49 4.27
CA PHE A 259 -31.85 -18.70 5.34
C PHE A 259 -32.87 -18.17 6.35
N HIS A 260 -34.16 -18.57 6.24
CA HIS A 260 -35.24 -18.17 7.18
C HIS A 260 -35.32 -16.65 7.34
N GLY A 261 -35.33 -15.91 6.24
CA GLY A 261 -35.41 -14.45 6.20
C GLY A 261 -34.11 -13.72 6.58
N ARG A 262 -33.02 -14.45 6.89
CA ARG A 262 -31.71 -13.85 7.20
C ARG A 262 -30.92 -13.59 5.90
N VAL A 263 -31.39 -12.66 5.11
CA VAL A 263 -30.81 -12.28 3.82
C VAL A 263 -30.60 -10.78 3.79
N ILE A 264 -29.41 -10.37 3.37
CA ILE A 264 -29.02 -8.98 3.14
C ILE A 264 -28.97 -8.80 1.62
N SER A 265 -30.00 -8.23 1.05
CA SER A 265 -30.13 -8.05 -0.40
C SER A 265 -31.02 -6.86 -0.71
N ASN A 266 -30.84 -6.31 -1.90
CA ASN A 266 -31.79 -5.32 -2.41
C ASN A 266 -33.22 -5.92 -2.44
N ARG A 267 -34.25 -5.08 -2.26
CA ARG A 267 -35.67 -5.47 -2.19
C ARG A 267 -36.08 -6.24 -0.91
N LEU A 268 -35.17 -6.50 0.02
CA LEU A 268 -35.49 -7.16 1.30
C LEU A 268 -35.42 -6.18 2.49
N LYS A 269 -35.94 -6.62 3.66
CA LYS A 269 -35.98 -5.82 4.88
C LYS A 269 -34.61 -5.28 5.30
N LEU A 270 -33.58 -6.12 5.19
CA LEU A 270 -32.20 -5.70 5.40
C LEU A 270 -31.54 -5.54 4.02
N SER A 271 -31.57 -4.31 3.52
CA SER A 271 -31.11 -4.01 2.17
C SER A 271 -29.59 -3.81 2.11
N TRP A 272 -28.97 -4.37 1.08
CA TRP A 272 -27.58 -4.02 0.73
C TRP A 272 -27.58 -2.69 -0.05
N PRO A 273 -26.81 -1.69 0.39
CA PRO A 273 -26.82 -0.39 -0.27
C PRO A 273 -26.04 -0.43 -1.58
N ALA A 274 -26.59 0.21 -2.61
CA ALA A 274 -25.90 0.34 -3.90
C ALA A 274 -24.61 1.16 -3.77
N LYS A 275 -23.66 0.93 -4.67
CA LYS A 275 -22.36 1.66 -4.70
C LYS A 275 -21.55 1.55 -3.40
N SER A 276 -21.49 0.35 -2.82
CA SER A 276 -20.84 0.10 -1.53
C SER A 276 -19.76 -1.00 -1.56
N PRO A 277 -18.81 -0.95 -2.51
CA PRO A 277 -17.69 -1.89 -2.51
C PRO A 277 -16.80 -1.71 -1.27
N ASP A 278 -16.78 -0.51 -0.69
CA ASP A 278 -16.08 -0.18 0.54
C ASP A 278 -16.63 -0.89 1.78
N LEU A 279 -17.85 -1.43 1.73
CA LEU A 279 -18.44 -2.27 2.76
C LEU A 279 -18.28 -3.77 2.48
N ASN A 280 -18.08 -4.18 1.22
CA ASN A 280 -17.98 -5.59 0.85
C ASN A 280 -16.53 -6.12 1.04
N PRO A 281 -16.31 -7.09 1.94
CA PRO A 281 -14.98 -7.70 2.12
C PRO A 281 -14.37 -8.29 0.85
N MET A 282 -15.20 -8.73 -0.08
CA MET A 282 -14.72 -9.24 -1.36
C MET A 282 -14.00 -8.15 -2.15
N ASP A 283 -14.58 -6.94 -2.20
CA ASP A 283 -14.03 -5.80 -2.90
C ASP A 283 -12.80 -5.17 -2.20
N PHE A 284 -12.92 -4.93 -0.88
CA PHE A 284 -11.87 -4.16 -0.21
C PHE A 284 -10.63 -4.99 0.18
N ILE A 285 -10.70 -6.33 0.11
CA ILE A 285 -9.57 -7.22 0.45
C ILE A 285 -9.36 -8.33 -0.57
N PHE A 286 -10.38 -9.19 -0.79
CA PHE A 286 -10.18 -10.47 -1.46
C PHE A 286 -9.75 -10.29 -2.92
N TRP A 287 -10.48 -9.49 -3.68
CA TRP A 287 -10.21 -9.34 -5.10
C TRP A 287 -8.85 -8.73 -5.41
N GLY A 288 -8.46 -7.70 -4.64
CA GLY A 288 -7.15 -7.06 -4.81
C GLY A 288 -5.99 -8.02 -4.55
N ALA A 289 -6.11 -8.87 -3.54
CA ALA A 289 -5.08 -9.83 -3.18
C ALA A 289 -5.04 -11.03 -4.14
N ALA A 290 -6.20 -11.51 -4.61
CA ALA A 290 -6.28 -12.57 -5.63
C ALA A 290 -5.66 -12.12 -6.97
N GLU A 291 -5.90 -10.88 -7.39
CA GLU A 291 -5.25 -10.28 -8.58
C GLU A 291 -3.74 -10.16 -8.41
N ALA A 292 -3.27 -9.74 -7.23
CA ALA A 292 -1.83 -9.66 -6.96
C ALA A 292 -1.16 -11.04 -7.03
N GLU A 293 -1.81 -12.07 -6.51
CA GLU A 293 -1.32 -13.46 -6.61
C GLU A 293 -1.28 -13.94 -8.06
N LEU A 294 -2.33 -13.65 -8.84
CA LEU A 294 -2.37 -13.94 -10.25
C LEU A 294 -1.26 -13.24 -11.02
N PHE A 295 -0.96 -11.98 -10.69
CA PHE A 295 0.07 -11.21 -11.38
C PHE A 295 1.47 -11.82 -11.19
N GLN A 296 1.75 -12.35 -10.02
CA GLN A 296 3.05 -12.94 -9.68
C GLN A 296 3.31 -14.30 -10.32
N LYS A 297 2.27 -14.98 -10.83
CA LYS A 297 2.37 -16.34 -11.35
C LYS A 297 2.14 -16.36 -12.87
N SER A 298 3.04 -17.03 -13.58
CA SER A 298 2.84 -17.31 -15.01
C SER A 298 1.66 -18.26 -15.18
N ARG A 299 0.79 -17.97 -16.17
CA ARG A 299 -0.35 -18.80 -16.52
C ARG A 299 -0.67 -18.68 -18.01
N LYS A 300 -1.05 -19.75 -18.63
CA LYS A 300 -1.37 -19.81 -20.06
C LYS A 300 -2.79 -20.29 -20.35
N THR A 301 -3.44 -20.88 -19.36
CA THR A 301 -4.75 -21.52 -19.52
C THR A 301 -5.72 -21.10 -18.42
N ILE A 302 -7.03 -21.20 -18.70
CA ILE A 302 -8.07 -20.95 -17.69
C ILE A 302 -7.99 -21.93 -16.50
N PRO A 303 -7.73 -23.24 -16.68
CA PRO A 303 -7.52 -24.13 -15.55
C PRO A 303 -6.39 -23.70 -14.61
N GLU A 304 -5.25 -23.23 -15.14
CA GLU A 304 -4.15 -22.70 -14.32
C GLU A 304 -4.57 -21.45 -13.56
N LEU A 305 -5.32 -20.55 -14.21
CA LEU A 305 -5.86 -19.35 -13.55
C LEU A 305 -6.78 -19.74 -12.39
N LYS A 306 -7.73 -20.65 -12.62
CA LYS A 306 -8.65 -21.15 -11.59
C LYS A 306 -7.87 -21.74 -10.42
N ALA A 307 -6.90 -22.59 -10.67
CA ALA A 307 -6.07 -23.23 -9.64
C ALA A 307 -5.29 -22.22 -8.78
N ILE A 308 -4.79 -21.13 -9.37
CA ILE A 308 -4.09 -20.08 -8.64
C ILE A 308 -5.05 -19.36 -7.68
N VAL A 309 -6.24 -18.97 -8.16
CA VAL A 309 -7.25 -18.28 -7.33
C VAL A 309 -7.75 -19.18 -6.20
N GLU A 310 -8.05 -20.44 -6.49
CA GLU A 310 -8.48 -21.42 -5.49
C GLU A 310 -7.40 -21.69 -4.43
N THR A 311 -6.15 -21.90 -4.87
CA THR A 311 -5.02 -22.08 -3.95
C THR A 311 -4.85 -20.85 -3.05
N TYR A 312 -4.97 -19.64 -3.59
CA TYR A 312 -4.93 -18.42 -2.79
C TYR A 312 -6.08 -18.39 -1.79
N ALA A 313 -7.30 -18.60 -2.24
CA ALA A 313 -8.50 -18.49 -1.42
C ALA A 313 -8.49 -19.45 -0.23
N TYR A 314 -8.17 -20.71 -0.47
CA TYR A 314 -8.20 -21.75 0.58
C TYR A 314 -7.01 -21.72 1.54
N ARG A 315 -5.92 -21.01 1.20
CA ARG A 315 -4.80 -20.83 2.13
C ARG A 315 -4.97 -19.62 3.05
N ILE A 316 -6.01 -18.78 2.88
CA ILE A 316 -6.24 -17.63 3.76
C ILE A 316 -6.50 -18.14 5.18
N PRO A 317 -5.69 -17.70 6.18
CA PRO A 317 -5.85 -18.16 7.54
C PRO A 317 -7.23 -17.79 8.11
N ARG A 318 -7.80 -18.70 8.90
CA ARG A 318 -9.10 -18.50 9.56
C ARG A 318 -9.19 -17.18 10.32
N ASP A 319 -8.15 -16.85 11.08
CA ASP A 319 -8.12 -15.63 11.89
C ASP A 319 -8.09 -14.36 11.03
N THR A 320 -7.52 -14.44 9.83
CA THR A 320 -7.56 -13.34 8.86
C THR A 320 -9.00 -13.12 8.38
N LEU A 321 -9.72 -14.17 8.00
CA LEU A 321 -11.13 -14.05 7.57
C LEU A 321 -12.03 -13.54 8.71
N LEU A 322 -11.79 -13.95 9.95
CA LEU A 322 -12.51 -13.44 11.11
C LEU A 322 -12.24 -11.94 11.37
N ARG A 323 -10.98 -11.49 11.22
CA ARG A 323 -10.64 -10.06 11.28
C ARG A 323 -11.32 -9.27 10.18
N VAL A 324 -11.37 -9.83 8.98
CA VAL A 324 -12.05 -9.22 7.83
C VAL A 324 -13.55 -9.08 8.10
N ALA A 325 -14.22 -10.13 8.60
CA ALA A 325 -15.62 -10.07 8.98
C ALA A 325 -15.88 -9.01 10.09
N ASN A 326 -15.01 -8.94 11.10
CA ASN A 326 -15.13 -7.93 12.15
C ASN A 326 -14.91 -6.50 11.61
N ASN A 327 -14.07 -6.33 10.61
CA ASN A 327 -13.81 -5.03 9.98
C ASN A 327 -15.06 -4.46 9.28
N PHE A 328 -15.98 -5.32 8.83
CA PHE A 328 -17.27 -4.90 8.29
C PHE A 328 -18.04 -4.00 9.27
N THR A 329 -18.11 -4.37 10.54
CA THR A 329 -18.80 -3.58 11.56
C THR A 329 -18.14 -2.22 11.78
N GLU A 330 -16.80 -2.17 11.80
CA GLU A 330 -16.08 -0.89 11.92
C GLU A 330 -16.30 0.00 10.70
N ARG A 331 -16.28 -0.58 9.50
CA ARG A 331 -16.61 0.15 8.27
C ARG A 331 -18.04 0.68 8.27
N ALA A 332 -18.99 -0.12 8.71
CA ALA A 332 -20.39 0.33 8.85
C ALA A 332 -20.55 1.48 9.86
N LYS A 333 -19.81 1.46 10.98
CA LYS A 333 -19.79 2.57 11.97
C LYS A 333 -19.28 3.86 11.32
N ILE A 334 -18.12 3.80 10.67
CA ILE A 334 -17.51 4.98 10.05
C ILE A 334 -18.41 5.49 8.91
N CYS A 335 -18.91 4.61 8.06
CA CYS A 335 -19.84 4.98 6.98
C CYS A 335 -21.09 5.71 7.53
N ASN A 336 -21.65 5.22 8.65
CA ASN A 336 -22.80 5.87 9.29
C ASN A 336 -22.43 7.24 9.87
N GLN A 337 -21.24 7.40 10.46
CA GLN A 337 -20.72 8.67 10.97
C GLN A 337 -20.46 9.70 9.87
N GLU A 338 -20.03 9.24 8.69
CA GLU A 338 -19.79 10.06 7.49
C GLU A 338 -21.05 10.23 6.63
N ASP A 339 -22.24 10.11 7.21
CA ASP A 339 -23.52 10.30 6.55
C ASP A 339 -23.70 9.47 5.26
N GLY A 340 -23.11 8.27 5.22
CA GLY A 340 -23.12 7.39 4.05
C GLY A 340 -22.07 7.75 2.99
N GLY A 341 -21.23 8.75 3.24
CA GLY A 341 -20.16 9.17 2.34
C GLY A 341 -19.01 8.17 2.21
N HIS A 342 -18.01 8.56 1.42
CA HIS A 342 -16.76 7.80 1.34
C HIS A 342 -15.94 7.98 2.60
N PHE A 343 -15.46 6.90 3.18
CA PHE A 343 -14.79 6.89 4.48
C PHE A 343 -13.44 6.17 4.50
N GLU A 344 -13.01 5.58 3.40
CA GLU A 344 -11.78 4.75 3.38
C GLU A 344 -10.52 5.51 3.80
N TYR A 345 -10.51 6.84 3.63
CA TYR A 345 -9.41 7.71 4.07
C TYR A 345 -9.28 7.80 5.60
N LEU A 346 -10.35 7.48 6.34
CA LEU A 346 -10.37 7.45 7.81
C LEU A 346 -9.93 6.11 8.39
N LEU A 347 -9.91 5.07 7.58
CA LEU A 347 -9.48 3.75 8.03
C LEU A 347 -7.99 3.81 8.39
N LYS A 348 -7.65 3.46 9.62
CA LYS A 348 -6.26 3.17 9.97
C LYS A 348 -5.81 2.04 9.04
N LYS A 349 -4.58 2.13 8.50
CA LYS A 349 -3.99 1.02 7.72
C LYS A 349 -3.97 -0.23 8.60
N ILE A 350 -4.99 -1.02 8.48
CA ILE A 350 -5.02 -2.33 9.11
C ILE A 350 -4.11 -3.19 8.23
N LEU A 351 -2.93 -3.51 8.73
CA LEU A 351 -2.08 -4.53 8.14
C LEU A 351 -2.83 -5.86 8.28
N ILE A 352 -3.50 -6.28 7.20
CA ILE A 352 -4.32 -7.49 7.19
C ILE A 352 -3.47 -8.72 6.80
N PHE A 353 -2.22 -8.48 6.40
CA PHE A 353 -1.25 -9.54 6.02
C PHE A 353 -0.01 -9.47 6.89
#